data_8cd3b027a6a30a74538d988052d21520
#
_entry.id   8cd3b027a6a30a74538d988052d21520
#
_cell.length_a   1.000
_cell.length_b   1.000
_cell.length_c   1.000
_cell.angle_alpha   90.00
_cell.angle_beta   90.00
_cell.angle_gamma   90.00
#
_symmetry.space_group_name_H-M   'P 1'
#
loop_
_entity.id
_entity.type
_entity.pdbx_description
1 polymer ?
#
loop_
_entity_poly.entity_id
_entity_poly.type
_entity_poly.pdbx_seq_one_letter_code
_entity_poly.pdbx_strand_id
1 'polypeptide(L)'
;MKRNVDWWAHARSQPSVQEALRVHNLNVAARVVAAVTPVAKAVPVVDVRPVLPLPLSLTVYGGPRTKKNSLQRRAITDKATGKTRILSIPSNAFLRWQAQVQPQMEKAAFGHRPITQRVHVRALIYRDAAYHGDLNGYQQAIGDVLQRAGILDNDELIASWDGTRRRLDRDLPRVEITITPFDED
;
A
#
# COMPACT_ATOMS: atom_id res chain seq x y z
N MET A 1 22.25 -1.89 -35.62
CA MET A 1 21.99 -3.08 -34.77
C MET A 1 21.90 -2.67 -33.32
N LYS A 2 20.68 -2.54 -32.75
CA LYS A 2 20.48 -2.22 -31.31
C LYS A 2 20.43 -3.55 -30.56
N ARG A 3 21.38 -3.79 -29.68
CA ARG A 3 21.39 -4.96 -28.81
C ARG A 3 20.23 -4.83 -27.82
N ASN A 4 19.28 -5.75 -27.92
CA ASN A 4 18.20 -5.89 -26.92
C ASN A 4 18.84 -6.48 -25.66
N VAL A 5 19.20 -5.63 -24.70
CA VAL A 5 19.70 -6.09 -23.41
C VAL A 5 18.50 -6.63 -22.65
N ASP A 6 18.52 -7.95 -22.36
CA ASP A 6 17.48 -8.61 -21.58
C ASP A 6 17.54 -8.11 -20.13
N TRP A 7 16.83 -7.01 -19.90
CA TRP A 7 16.77 -6.29 -18.62
C TRP A 7 16.24 -7.20 -17.49
N TRP A 8 15.43 -8.21 -17.84
CA TRP A 8 14.85 -9.16 -16.89
C TRP A 8 15.86 -10.23 -16.42
N ALA A 9 16.83 -10.61 -17.26
CA ALA A 9 17.90 -11.51 -16.85
C ALA A 9 18.82 -10.83 -15.82
N HIS A 10 19.09 -9.53 -16.00
CA HIS A 10 19.92 -8.77 -15.07
C HIS A 10 19.18 -8.47 -13.74
N ALA A 11 17.87 -8.19 -13.77
CA ALA A 11 17.10 -7.99 -12.56
C ALA A 11 16.99 -9.25 -11.69
N ARG A 12 16.91 -10.43 -12.30
CA ARG A 12 16.83 -11.73 -11.59
C ARG A 12 18.15 -12.14 -10.93
N SER A 13 19.27 -11.60 -11.33
CA SER A 13 20.59 -11.90 -10.75
C SER A 13 20.90 -11.05 -9.51
N GLN A 14 20.09 -10.06 -9.16
CA GLN A 14 20.28 -9.24 -7.98
C GLN A 14 19.90 -10.03 -6.70
N PRO A 15 20.78 -10.13 -5.69
CA PRO A 15 20.51 -10.90 -4.46
C PRO A 15 19.22 -10.51 -3.74
N SER A 16 18.88 -9.22 -3.75
CA SER A 16 17.64 -8.68 -3.15
C SER A 16 16.35 -9.13 -3.84
N VAL A 17 16.40 -9.38 -5.16
CA VAL A 17 15.24 -9.87 -5.93
C VAL A 17 15.08 -11.37 -5.75
N GLN A 18 16.17 -12.12 -5.67
CA GLN A 18 16.14 -13.55 -5.39
C GLN A 18 15.61 -13.85 -3.99
N GLU A 19 15.98 -13.05 -2.98
CA GLU A 19 15.48 -13.19 -1.63
C GLU A 19 13.98 -12.88 -1.55
N ALA A 20 13.51 -11.83 -2.22
CA ALA A 20 12.08 -11.49 -2.30
C ALA A 20 11.26 -12.60 -2.98
N LEU A 21 11.80 -13.23 -4.04
CA LEU A 21 11.15 -14.36 -4.71
C LEU A 21 11.14 -15.62 -3.84
N ARG A 22 12.18 -15.84 -3.03
CA ARG A 22 12.27 -16.96 -2.08
C ARG A 22 11.24 -16.83 -0.98
N VAL A 23 11.09 -15.64 -0.39
CA VAL A 23 10.08 -15.35 0.62
C VAL A 23 8.66 -15.50 0.05
N HIS A 24 8.43 -15.05 -1.20
CA HIS A 24 7.14 -15.19 -1.87
C HIS A 24 6.79 -16.66 -2.13
N ASN A 25 7.74 -17.48 -2.58
CA ASN A 25 7.53 -18.90 -2.84
C ASN A 25 7.33 -19.71 -1.54
N LEU A 26 7.99 -19.35 -0.44
CA LEU A 26 7.76 -19.95 0.88
C LEU A 26 6.34 -19.67 1.39
N ASN A 27 5.83 -18.45 1.18
CA ASN A 27 4.45 -18.10 1.55
C ASN A 27 3.40 -18.82 0.70
N VAL A 28 3.68 -19.08 -0.59
CA VAL A 28 2.79 -19.86 -1.46
C VAL A 28 2.81 -21.34 -1.08
N ALA A 29 3.96 -21.91 -0.76
CA ALA A 29 4.09 -23.29 -0.30
C ALA A 29 3.38 -23.52 1.05
N ALA A 30 3.49 -22.59 1.99
CA ALA A 30 2.79 -22.65 3.27
C ALA A 30 1.25 -22.60 3.10
N ARG A 31 0.74 -21.88 2.11
CA ARG A 31 -0.69 -21.84 1.79
C ARG A 31 -1.22 -23.13 1.17
N VAL A 32 -0.41 -23.83 0.39
CA VAL A 32 -0.82 -25.10 -0.25
C VAL A 32 -0.84 -26.26 0.74
N VAL A 33 0.07 -26.27 1.73
CA VAL A 33 0.11 -27.30 2.77
C VAL A 33 -1.03 -27.12 3.78
N ALA A 34 -1.48 -25.88 4.05
CA ALA A 34 -2.60 -25.61 4.95
C ALA A 34 -3.98 -26.05 4.43
N ALA A 35 -4.09 -26.43 3.14
CA ALA A 35 -5.37 -26.80 2.52
C ALA A 35 -5.75 -28.28 2.69
N VAL A 36 -4.94 -29.12 3.34
CA VAL A 36 -5.14 -30.59 3.38
C VAL A 36 -5.35 -31.15 4.80
N THR A 37 -5.33 -30.33 5.84
CA THR A 37 -5.66 -30.80 7.19
C THR A 37 -7.11 -30.48 7.56
N PRO A 38 -7.90 -31.47 8.10
CA PRO A 38 -9.25 -31.17 8.57
C PRO A 38 -9.16 -30.15 9.70
N VAL A 39 -9.78 -28.99 9.49
CA VAL A 39 -9.81 -27.87 10.43
C VAL A 39 -10.53 -28.31 11.69
N ALA A 40 -9.78 -28.67 12.73
CA ALA A 40 -10.30 -28.56 14.10
C ALA A 40 -10.78 -27.10 14.25
N LYS A 41 -12.02 -26.88 14.71
CA LYS A 41 -12.58 -25.54 14.97
C LYS A 41 -11.54 -24.73 15.76
N ALA A 42 -10.83 -23.85 15.07
CA ALA A 42 -9.86 -22.99 15.71
C ALA A 42 -10.61 -22.14 16.73
N VAL A 43 -10.23 -22.25 17.99
CA VAL A 43 -10.66 -21.32 19.04
C VAL A 43 -10.24 -19.94 18.56
N PRO A 44 -11.16 -18.95 18.49
CA PRO A 44 -10.80 -17.62 18.03
C PRO A 44 -9.71 -17.06 18.95
N VAL A 45 -8.52 -16.86 18.40
CA VAL A 45 -7.44 -16.19 19.12
C VAL A 45 -7.87 -14.73 19.28
N VAL A 46 -8.24 -14.37 20.51
CA VAL A 46 -8.59 -12.99 20.84
C VAL A 46 -7.30 -12.16 20.72
N ASP A 47 -7.26 -11.24 19.78
CA ASP A 47 -6.14 -10.31 19.65
C ASP A 47 -6.19 -9.29 20.80
N VAL A 48 -5.30 -9.48 21.78
CA VAL A 48 -5.23 -8.66 23.00
C VAL A 48 -4.44 -7.37 22.85
N ARG A 49 -3.86 -7.10 21.66
CA ARG A 49 -3.13 -5.86 21.43
C ARG A 49 -4.06 -4.65 21.59
N PRO A 50 -3.58 -3.51 22.11
CA PRO A 50 -4.38 -2.28 22.16
C PRO A 50 -4.70 -1.77 20.75
N VAL A 51 -5.81 -1.07 20.60
CA VAL A 51 -6.11 -0.33 19.36
C VAL A 51 -5.14 0.83 19.23
N LEU A 52 -4.75 1.16 18.00
CA LEU A 52 -3.90 2.31 17.71
C LEU A 52 -4.55 3.60 18.26
N PRO A 53 -3.85 4.37 19.09
CA PRO A 53 -4.45 5.54 19.76
C PRO A 53 -4.69 6.69 18.78
N LEU A 54 -5.75 7.46 19.03
CA LEU A 54 -6.07 8.71 18.33
C LEU A 54 -5.97 9.89 19.31
N PRO A 55 -5.59 11.08 18.86
CA PRO A 55 -5.14 11.41 17.51
C PRO A 55 -3.79 10.80 17.15
N LEU A 56 -3.61 10.40 15.89
CA LEU A 56 -2.36 9.88 15.36
C LEU A 56 -1.79 10.87 14.34
N SER A 57 -0.51 11.23 14.51
CA SER A 57 0.23 12.01 13.51
C SER A 57 1.46 11.25 13.05
N LEU A 58 1.67 11.19 11.76
CA LEU A 58 2.84 10.52 11.17
C LEU A 58 3.33 11.26 9.92
N THR A 59 4.62 11.16 9.67
CA THR A 59 5.25 11.67 8.45
C THR A 59 5.93 10.51 7.73
N VAL A 60 5.61 10.34 6.44
CA VAL A 60 6.24 9.34 5.58
C VAL A 60 6.98 10.01 4.44
N TYR A 61 8.23 9.61 4.27
CA TYR A 61 9.14 10.19 3.29
C TYR A 61 9.11 9.42 1.98
N GLY A 62 9.01 10.16 0.89
CA GLY A 62 8.94 9.65 -0.47
C GLY A 62 7.96 10.45 -1.33
N GLY A 63 8.27 10.60 -2.60
CA GLY A 63 7.44 11.37 -3.55
C GLY A 63 6.10 10.67 -3.84
N PRO A 64 4.98 11.14 -3.28
CA PRO A 64 3.69 10.46 -3.42
C PRO A 64 3.23 10.38 -4.88
N ARG A 65 2.58 9.26 -5.22
CA ARG A 65 2.08 8.95 -6.57
C ARG A 65 0.62 8.53 -6.49
N THR A 66 -0.15 8.92 -7.50
CA THR A 66 -1.55 8.50 -7.60
C THR A 66 -1.64 7.09 -8.19
N LYS A 67 -2.58 6.29 -7.70
CA LYS A 67 -2.85 4.93 -8.22
C LYS A 67 -3.69 5.00 -9.49
N LYS A 68 -4.79 5.76 -9.44
CA LYS A 68 -5.83 5.78 -10.47
C LYS A 68 -5.37 6.35 -11.81
N ASN A 69 -4.61 7.44 -11.81
CA ASN A 69 -4.19 8.14 -13.05
C ASN A 69 -2.99 7.49 -13.76
N SER A 70 -2.51 6.37 -13.25
CA SER A 70 -1.32 5.69 -13.77
C SER A 70 -1.51 4.18 -13.89
N LEU A 71 -2.75 3.73 -14.08
CA LEU A 71 -3.04 2.32 -14.31
C LEU A 71 -2.44 1.85 -15.64
N GLN A 72 -1.73 0.74 -15.60
CA GLN A 72 -1.24 0.04 -16.78
C GLN A 72 -2.18 -1.10 -17.13
N ARG A 73 -2.55 -1.22 -18.39
CA ARG A 73 -3.31 -2.37 -18.88
C ARG A 73 -2.33 -3.48 -19.24
N ARG A 74 -2.51 -4.65 -18.66
CA ARG A 74 -1.71 -5.84 -18.94
C ARG A 74 -2.60 -6.99 -19.36
N ALA A 75 -2.32 -7.55 -20.51
CA ALA A 75 -2.95 -8.79 -20.93
C ALA A 75 -2.25 -9.97 -20.22
N ILE A 76 -3.02 -10.76 -19.48
CA ILE A 76 -2.55 -11.99 -18.84
C ILE A 76 -3.32 -13.15 -19.46
N THR A 77 -2.59 -14.07 -20.09
CA THR A 77 -3.18 -15.30 -20.63
C THR A 77 -3.02 -16.41 -19.59
N ASP A 78 -4.13 -16.97 -19.19
CA ASP A 78 -4.17 -18.17 -18.35
C ASP A 78 -3.63 -19.35 -19.16
N LYS A 79 -2.55 -19.93 -18.68
CA LYS A 79 -1.87 -21.04 -19.36
C LYS A 79 -2.71 -22.31 -19.43
N ALA A 80 -3.62 -22.53 -18.49
CA ALA A 80 -4.47 -23.73 -18.44
C ALA A 80 -5.68 -23.64 -19.37
N THR A 81 -6.24 -22.44 -19.53
CA THR A 81 -7.49 -22.24 -20.30
C THR A 81 -7.29 -21.50 -21.61
N GLY A 82 -6.10 -20.94 -21.87
CA GLY A 82 -5.80 -20.10 -23.03
C GLY A 82 -6.54 -18.75 -23.05
N LYS A 83 -7.36 -18.44 -22.03
CA LYS A 83 -8.15 -17.22 -21.97
C LYS A 83 -7.29 -16.03 -21.59
N THR A 84 -7.35 -14.97 -22.38
CA THR A 84 -6.68 -13.70 -22.10
C THR A 84 -7.62 -12.75 -21.35
N ARG A 85 -7.14 -12.22 -20.22
CA ARG A 85 -7.83 -11.18 -19.44
C ARG A 85 -6.98 -9.92 -19.44
N ILE A 86 -7.63 -8.76 -19.59
CA ILE A 86 -6.96 -7.46 -19.44
C ILE A 86 -7.09 -7.05 -17.98
N LEU A 87 -5.97 -6.96 -17.27
CA LEU A 87 -5.91 -6.46 -15.91
C LEU A 87 -5.40 -5.02 -15.91
N SER A 88 -6.08 -4.17 -15.14
CA SER A 88 -5.59 -2.83 -14.81
C SER A 88 -4.73 -2.93 -13.56
N ILE A 89 -3.43 -2.70 -13.68
CA ILE A 89 -2.47 -2.75 -12.59
C ILE A 89 -1.95 -1.35 -12.28
N PRO A 90 -1.62 -1.04 -11.01
CA PRO A 90 -0.99 0.22 -10.65
C PRO A 90 0.34 0.43 -11.40
N SER A 91 0.70 1.68 -11.66
CA SER A 91 1.98 1.98 -12.31
C SER A 91 3.17 1.56 -11.44
N ASN A 92 4.31 1.32 -12.09
CA ASN A 92 5.56 1.05 -11.39
C ASN A 92 5.97 2.22 -10.47
N ALA A 93 5.61 3.46 -10.82
CA ALA A 93 5.88 4.63 -10.00
C ALA A 93 5.08 4.60 -8.68
N PHE A 94 3.79 4.22 -8.73
CA PHE A 94 2.97 4.02 -7.54
C PHE A 94 3.49 2.87 -6.68
N LEU A 95 3.79 1.73 -7.30
CA LEU A 95 4.29 0.55 -6.58
C LEU A 95 5.62 0.81 -5.86
N ARG A 96 6.54 1.56 -6.49
CA ARG A 96 7.79 1.97 -5.85
C ARG A 96 7.54 2.91 -4.67
N TRP A 97 6.67 3.90 -4.83
CA TRP A 97 6.31 4.79 -3.73
C TRP A 97 5.66 4.00 -2.58
N GLN A 98 4.70 3.12 -2.88
CA GLN A 98 4.07 2.26 -1.87
C GLN A 98 5.09 1.41 -1.12
N ALA A 99 6.01 0.75 -1.83
CA ALA A 99 7.07 -0.06 -1.20
C ALA A 99 8.01 0.76 -0.30
N GLN A 100 8.21 2.04 -0.62
CA GLN A 100 9.03 2.95 0.18
C GLN A 100 8.33 3.41 1.46
N VAL A 101 7.03 3.72 1.40
CA VAL A 101 6.30 4.34 2.53
C VAL A 101 5.63 3.30 3.44
N GLN A 102 5.28 2.14 2.93
CA GLN A 102 4.60 1.11 3.69
C GLN A 102 5.37 0.67 4.95
N PRO A 103 6.68 0.37 4.93
CA PRO A 103 7.44 0.01 6.13
C PRO A 103 7.48 1.13 7.18
N GLN A 104 7.43 2.41 6.74
CA GLN A 104 7.41 3.55 7.66
C GLN A 104 6.08 3.61 8.42
N MET A 105 4.96 3.33 7.74
CA MET A 105 3.63 3.28 8.34
C MET A 105 3.45 2.03 9.22
N GLU A 106 3.92 0.86 8.78
CA GLU A 106 3.91 -0.39 9.56
C GLU A 106 4.65 -0.23 10.89
N LYS A 107 5.74 0.53 10.90
CA LYS A 107 6.46 0.86 12.14
C LYS A 107 5.59 1.66 13.10
N ALA A 108 4.74 2.58 12.60
CA ALA A 108 3.82 3.34 13.44
C ALA A 108 2.67 2.49 13.98
N ALA A 109 2.23 1.46 13.24
CA ALA A 109 1.17 0.54 13.64
C ALA A 109 1.69 -0.62 14.53
N PHE A 110 3.02 -0.77 14.68
CA PHE A 110 3.62 -1.91 15.35
C PHE A 110 3.11 -2.07 16.80
N GLY A 111 2.71 -3.28 17.14
CA GLY A 111 2.21 -3.63 18.48
C GLY A 111 0.75 -3.23 18.75
N HIS A 112 0.06 -2.65 17.77
CA HIS A 112 -1.34 -2.23 17.91
C HIS A 112 -2.26 -3.00 16.96
N ARG A 113 -3.57 -2.99 17.27
CA ARG A 113 -4.62 -3.35 16.33
C ARG A 113 -4.97 -2.13 15.47
N PRO A 114 -5.44 -2.34 14.23
CA PRO A 114 -5.93 -1.25 13.39
C PRO A 114 -7.06 -0.45 14.06
N ILE A 115 -7.19 0.80 13.65
CA ILE A 115 -8.33 1.65 13.98
C ILE A 115 -9.56 1.08 13.26
N THR A 116 -10.67 0.85 14.00
CA THR A 116 -11.93 0.28 13.49
C THR A 116 -13.10 1.26 13.52
N GLN A 117 -12.90 2.46 14.09
CA GLN A 117 -13.91 3.52 14.12
C GLN A 117 -13.75 4.47 12.93
N ARG A 118 -14.81 5.25 12.65
CA ARG A 118 -14.76 6.32 11.64
C ARG A 118 -13.76 7.40 12.03
N VAL A 119 -13.04 7.89 11.05
CA VAL A 119 -11.96 8.86 11.25
C VAL A 119 -12.03 10.00 10.23
N HIS A 120 -11.52 11.13 10.65
CA HIS A 120 -11.12 12.22 9.79
C HIS A 120 -9.62 12.09 9.49
N VAL A 121 -9.24 12.15 8.21
CA VAL A 121 -7.85 12.12 7.78
C VAL A 121 -7.49 13.43 7.10
N ARG A 122 -6.44 14.09 7.59
CA ARG A 122 -5.84 15.23 6.94
C ARG A 122 -4.46 14.85 6.43
N ALA A 123 -4.19 15.07 5.14
CA ALA A 123 -2.90 14.81 4.53
C ALA A 123 -2.32 16.06 3.86
N LEU A 124 -1.11 16.47 4.28
CA LEU A 124 -0.31 17.47 3.58
C LEU A 124 0.68 16.75 2.67
N ILE A 125 0.50 16.91 1.37
CA ILE A 125 1.17 16.13 0.34
C ILE A 125 2.25 17.00 -0.29
N TYR A 126 3.51 16.81 0.12
CA TYR A 126 4.66 17.55 -0.38
C TYR A 126 5.30 16.81 -1.54
N ARG A 127 5.46 17.53 -2.65
CA ARG A 127 5.98 16.98 -3.90
C ARG A 127 7.22 17.72 -4.39
N ASP A 128 8.07 16.95 -5.07
CA ASP A 128 9.31 17.42 -5.74
C ASP A 128 9.06 18.28 -6.96
N ALA A 129 7.88 18.17 -7.58
CA ALA A 129 7.53 18.90 -8.79
C ALA A 129 6.10 19.47 -8.73
N ALA A 130 5.88 20.58 -9.40
CA ALA A 130 4.56 21.16 -9.64
C ALA A 130 3.77 20.25 -10.59
N TYR A 131 3.16 19.19 -10.04
CA TYR A 131 2.36 18.25 -10.79
C TYR A 131 0.87 18.52 -10.60
N HIS A 132 0.13 18.53 -11.69
CA HIS A 132 -1.31 18.74 -11.72
C HIS A 132 -2.08 17.43 -11.50
N GLY A 133 -1.63 16.60 -10.54
CA GLY A 133 -2.33 15.36 -10.19
C GLY A 133 -3.65 15.65 -9.49
N ASP A 134 -4.62 14.77 -9.70
CA ASP A 134 -5.91 14.77 -9.04
C ASP A 134 -5.74 14.52 -7.52
N LEU A 135 -6.32 15.39 -6.69
CA LEU A 135 -6.26 15.27 -5.24
C LEU A 135 -6.90 13.96 -4.76
N ASN A 136 -8.04 13.57 -5.36
CA ASN A 136 -8.73 12.32 -5.03
C ASN A 136 -7.85 11.09 -5.28
N GLY A 137 -7.01 11.14 -6.33
CA GLY A 137 -6.07 10.04 -6.61
C GLY A 137 -4.99 9.89 -5.54
N TYR A 138 -4.58 10.99 -4.87
CA TYR A 138 -3.69 10.92 -3.71
C TYR A 138 -4.40 10.42 -2.47
N GLN A 139 -5.65 10.89 -2.20
CA GLN A 139 -6.45 10.42 -1.08
C GLN A 139 -6.64 8.91 -1.14
N GLN A 140 -7.05 8.37 -2.30
CA GLN A 140 -7.15 6.92 -2.52
C GLN A 140 -5.82 6.20 -2.28
N ALA A 141 -4.72 6.74 -2.81
CA ALA A 141 -3.40 6.13 -2.65
C ALA A 141 -2.96 6.09 -1.18
N ILE A 142 -3.24 7.13 -0.41
CA ILE A 142 -2.94 7.22 1.02
C ILE A 142 -3.83 6.27 1.81
N GLY A 143 -5.15 6.22 1.54
CA GLY A 143 -6.09 5.29 2.17
C GLY A 143 -5.68 3.84 1.97
N ASP A 144 -5.37 3.45 0.72
CA ASP A 144 -4.85 2.12 0.39
C ASP A 144 -3.61 1.73 1.22
N VAL A 145 -2.68 2.67 1.44
CA VAL A 145 -1.44 2.39 2.18
C VAL A 145 -1.70 2.37 3.69
N LEU A 146 -2.57 3.23 4.23
CA LEU A 146 -2.99 3.22 5.64
C LEU A 146 -3.63 1.86 6.00
N GLN A 147 -4.53 1.36 5.15
CA GLN A 147 -5.14 0.04 5.34
C GLN A 147 -4.11 -1.08 5.24
N ARG A 148 -3.26 -1.08 4.21
CA ARG A 148 -2.22 -2.12 4.04
C ARG A 148 -1.21 -2.18 5.16
N ALA A 149 -0.87 -1.04 5.74
CA ALA A 149 0.06 -0.93 6.86
C ALA A 149 -0.58 -1.31 8.21
N GLY A 150 -1.88 -1.60 8.24
CA GLY A 150 -2.60 -1.95 9.46
C GLY A 150 -2.84 -0.75 10.39
N ILE A 151 -2.85 0.46 9.86
CA ILE A 151 -3.26 1.66 10.62
C ILE A 151 -4.79 1.73 10.67
N LEU A 152 -5.45 1.53 9.53
CA LEU A 152 -6.91 1.38 9.43
C LEU A 152 -7.26 -0.06 9.09
N ASP A 153 -8.35 -0.55 9.63
CA ASP A 153 -8.89 -1.87 9.27
C ASP A 153 -9.45 -1.86 7.84
N ASN A 154 -10.11 -0.76 7.47
CA ASN A 154 -10.64 -0.51 6.12
C ASN A 154 -10.52 0.98 5.79
N ASP A 155 -10.17 1.32 4.54
CA ASP A 155 -10.10 2.70 4.06
C ASP A 155 -11.49 3.38 3.95
N GLU A 156 -12.59 2.62 3.91
CA GLU A 156 -13.96 3.11 4.02
C GLU A 156 -14.27 3.81 5.36
N LEU A 157 -13.44 3.57 6.39
CA LEU A 157 -13.56 4.26 7.68
C LEU A 157 -13.20 5.75 7.59
N ILE A 158 -12.57 6.18 6.50
CA ILE A 158 -12.24 7.59 6.29
C ILE A 158 -13.51 8.35 5.88
N ALA A 159 -14.13 9.01 6.86
CA ALA A 159 -15.35 9.77 6.67
C ALA A 159 -15.10 11.16 6.08
N SER A 160 -13.92 11.74 6.31
CA SER A 160 -13.57 13.07 5.82
C SER A 160 -12.08 13.20 5.50
N TRP A 161 -11.78 14.06 4.51
CA TRP A 161 -10.44 14.45 4.08
C TRP A 161 -10.19 15.97 4.23
N ASP A 162 -10.91 16.64 5.13
CA ASP A 162 -10.87 18.07 5.28
C ASP A 162 -9.47 18.59 5.62
N GLY A 163 -9.12 19.72 5.02
CA GLY A 163 -7.79 20.31 5.18
C GLY A 163 -6.66 19.57 4.44
N THR A 164 -6.97 18.49 3.70
CA THR A 164 -6.00 17.82 2.82
C THR A 164 -5.60 18.72 1.66
N ARG A 165 -4.29 18.88 1.43
CA ARG A 165 -3.75 19.80 0.39
C ARG A 165 -2.45 19.27 -0.17
N ARG A 166 -2.19 19.74 -1.41
CA ARG A 166 -0.88 19.57 -2.05
C ARG A 166 0.02 20.75 -1.72
N ARG A 167 1.30 20.48 -1.60
CA ARG A 167 2.37 21.42 -1.37
C ARG A 167 3.54 21.12 -2.32
N LEU A 168 4.37 22.11 -2.59
CA LEU A 168 5.63 21.92 -3.29
C LEU A 168 6.76 21.95 -2.26
N ASP A 169 7.56 20.90 -2.27
CA ASP A 169 8.82 20.83 -1.53
C ASP A 169 9.75 19.95 -2.37
N ARG A 170 10.72 20.60 -3.02
CA ARG A 170 11.63 19.94 -3.97
C ARG A 170 12.69 19.10 -3.28
N ASP A 171 13.04 19.49 -2.08
CA ASP A 171 14.17 18.91 -1.35
C ASP A 171 13.72 17.71 -0.51
N LEU A 172 12.50 17.75 0.03
CA LEU A 172 12.02 16.72 0.93
C LEU A 172 10.57 16.29 0.63
N PRO A 173 10.35 15.53 -0.46
CA PRO A 173 9.03 14.97 -0.79
C PRO A 173 8.54 14.02 0.32
N ARG A 174 7.33 14.27 0.84
CA ARG A 174 6.74 13.51 1.95
C ARG A 174 5.23 13.65 2.00
N VAL A 175 4.61 12.86 2.86
CA VAL A 175 3.22 13.06 3.27
C VAL A 175 3.18 13.18 4.80
N GLU A 176 2.61 14.28 5.29
CA GLU A 176 2.28 14.46 6.70
C GLU A 176 0.81 14.12 6.89
N ILE A 177 0.52 13.14 7.73
CA ILE A 177 -0.83 12.60 7.93
C ILE A 177 -1.23 12.82 9.38
N THR A 178 -2.43 13.35 9.58
CA THR A 178 -3.08 13.44 10.90
C THR A 178 -4.41 12.69 10.80
N ILE A 179 -4.64 11.79 11.75
CA ILE A 179 -5.87 10.99 11.86
C ILE A 179 -6.51 11.34 13.20
N THR A 180 -7.75 11.76 13.19
CA THR A 180 -8.55 12.09 14.38
C THR A 180 -9.85 11.32 14.37
N PRO A 181 -10.50 11.10 15.53
CA PRO A 181 -11.86 10.58 15.55
C PRO A 181 -12.77 11.44 14.68
N PHE A 182 -13.74 10.80 14.05
CA PHE A 182 -14.82 11.49 13.35
C PHE A 182 -16.05 11.48 14.25
N ASP A 183 -16.43 12.65 14.76
CA ASP A 183 -17.64 12.83 15.55
C ASP A 183 -18.79 13.14 14.57
N GLU A 184 -19.84 12.34 14.65
CA GLU A 184 -21.08 12.63 13.90
C GLU A 184 -21.88 13.66 14.73
N ASP A 185 -21.93 14.92 14.24
CA ASP A 185 -22.80 15.99 14.79
C ASP A 185 -24.29 15.68 14.57
#